data_bec4d99ffd301d69ee7b898cec838726
#
_entry.id   bec4d99ffd301d69ee7b898cec838726
#
_cell.length_a   1.000
_cell.length_b   1.000
_cell.length_c   1.000
_cell.angle_alpha   90.00
_cell.angle_beta   90.00
_cell.angle_gamma   90.00
#
_symmetry.space_group_name_H-M   'P 1'
#
loop_
_entity.id
_entity.type
_entity.pdbx_description
1 polymer ?
#
loop_
_entity_poly.entity_id
_entity_poly.type
_entity_poly.pdbx_seq_one_letter_code
_entity_poly.pdbx_strand_id
1 'polypeptide(L)'
;MVGLRKIGTTLGRTMSFFGEVDHYLQNFNLTHGINILRLICGLFFIPHIYAKFFVPEALGFFVAAKFRPPAGWMYTACVIETFLAIGLIFAILPVVAGALGFVHLLVAGGAVWKVTKGKWLWNIGGYEYCLFWAICCLVVAMYYAGWG
;
A
#
# COMPACT_ATOMS: atom_id res chain seq x y z
N MET A 1 -39.82 28.94 18.19
CA MET A 1 -38.47 29.22 17.65
C MET A 1 -37.46 28.05 17.78
N VAL A 2 -37.74 26.97 18.50
CA VAL A 2 -36.80 25.82 18.71
C VAL A 2 -36.75 24.88 17.52
N GLY A 3 -37.79 24.75 16.72
CA GLY A 3 -37.86 23.80 15.60
C GLY A 3 -36.97 24.16 14.38
N LEU A 4 -36.82 25.43 14.08
CA LEU A 4 -36.07 25.91 12.90
C LEU A 4 -34.53 25.73 13.05
N ARG A 5 -34.01 25.82 14.30
CA ARG A 5 -32.58 25.58 14.58
C ARG A 5 -32.17 24.13 14.37
N LYS A 6 -33.03 23.15 14.71
CA LYS A 6 -32.72 21.72 14.51
C LYS A 6 -32.72 21.31 13.03
N ILE A 7 -33.57 21.92 12.22
CA ILE A 7 -33.64 21.62 10.77
C ILE A 7 -32.38 22.14 10.07
N GLY A 8 -31.91 23.35 10.38
CA GLY A 8 -30.70 23.92 9.79
C GLY A 8 -29.43 23.13 10.13
N THR A 9 -29.31 22.62 11.36
CA THR A 9 -28.15 21.81 11.76
C THR A 9 -28.16 20.41 11.12
N THR A 10 -29.34 19.82 10.91
CA THR A 10 -29.45 18.52 10.24
C THR A 10 -29.14 18.65 8.73
N LEU A 11 -29.67 19.69 8.07
CA LEU A 11 -29.44 19.96 6.66
C LEU A 11 -27.95 20.25 6.38
N GLY A 12 -27.33 21.08 7.22
CA GLY A 12 -25.89 21.37 7.13
C GLY A 12 -25.00 20.14 7.31
N ARG A 13 -25.37 19.24 8.24
CA ARG A 13 -24.66 17.99 8.47
C ARG A 13 -24.82 17.01 7.30
N THR A 14 -26.00 16.97 6.69
CA THR A 14 -26.26 16.11 5.51
C THR A 14 -25.48 16.61 4.28
N MET A 15 -25.45 17.93 4.04
CA MET A 15 -24.66 18.51 2.95
C MET A 15 -23.16 18.29 3.13
N SER A 16 -22.64 18.40 4.36
CA SER A 16 -21.25 18.09 4.70
C SER A 16 -20.92 16.61 4.41
N PHE A 17 -21.80 15.69 4.80
CA PHE A 17 -21.62 14.26 4.56
C PHE A 17 -21.55 13.94 3.07
N PHE A 18 -22.45 14.49 2.24
CA PHE A 18 -22.39 14.28 0.78
C PHE A 18 -21.12 14.86 0.16
N GLY A 19 -20.64 16.01 0.63
CA GLY A 19 -19.37 16.59 0.18
C GLY A 19 -18.17 15.69 0.52
N GLU A 20 -18.15 15.07 1.71
CA GLU A 20 -17.10 14.13 2.09
C GLU A 20 -17.14 12.85 1.26
N VAL A 21 -18.34 12.32 0.97
CA VAL A 21 -18.50 11.15 0.11
C VAL A 21 -18.03 11.44 -1.32
N ASP A 22 -18.42 12.58 -1.89
CA ASP A 22 -17.99 12.97 -3.23
C ASP A 22 -16.46 13.13 -3.29
N HIS A 23 -15.84 13.74 -2.28
CA HIS A 23 -14.39 13.85 -2.19
C HIS A 23 -13.73 12.47 -2.12
N TYR A 24 -14.28 11.55 -1.32
CA TYR A 24 -13.77 10.18 -1.23
C TYR A 24 -13.89 9.44 -2.58
N LEU A 25 -15.03 9.59 -3.28
CA LEU A 25 -15.26 8.96 -4.59
C LEU A 25 -14.29 9.46 -5.67
N GLN A 26 -13.76 10.67 -5.56
CA GLN A 26 -12.71 11.17 -6.46
C GLN A 26 -11.44 10.31 -6.43
N ASN A 27 -11.16 9.61 -5.33
CA ASN A 27 -10.04 8.69 -5.24
C ASN A 27 -10.21 7.45 -6.16
N PHE A 28 -11.42 7.17 -6.65
CA PHE A 28 -11.71 6.08 -7.58
C PHE A 28 -11.90 6.54 -9.02
N ASN A 29 -11.71 7.83 -9.29
CA ASN A 29 -11.72 8.35 -10.64
C ASN A 29 -10.44 7.94 -11.40
N LEU A 30 -10.55 6.92 -12.25
CA LEU A 30 -9.43 6.36 -13.01
C LEU A 30 -8.97 7.23 -14.19
N THR A 31 -9.57 8.40 -14.40
CA THR A 31 -9.01 9.39 -15.33
C THR A 31 -7.77 10.09 -14.76
N HIS A 32 -7.59 10.04 -13.45
CA HIS A 32 -6.39 10.53 -12.77
C HIS A 32 -5.34 9.43 -12.65
N GLY A 33 -4.19 9.60 -13.29
CA GLY A 33 -3.11 8.61 -13.30
C GLY A 33 -2.61 8.19 -11.91
N ILE A 34 -2.67 9.10 -10.93
CA ILE A 34 -2.27 8.80 -9.55
C ILE A 34 -3.20 7.77 -8.89
N ASN A 35 -4.49 7.79 -9.19
CA ASN A 35 -5.45 6.80 -8.67
C ASN A 35 -5.18 5.42 -9.27
N ILE A 36 -4.79 5.37 -10.55
CA ILE A 36 -4.35 4.13 -11.21
C ILE A 36 -3.07 3.62 -10.54
N LEU A 37 -2.08 4.49 -10.35
CA LEU A 37 -0.81 4.13 -9.72
C LEU A 37 -1.03 3.56 -8.31
N ARG A 38 -1.84 4.24 -7.50
CA ARG A 38 -2.22 3.78 -6.16
C ARG A 38 -2.86 2.40 -6.18
N LEU A 39 -3.83 2.20 -7.09
CA LEU A 39 -4.53 0.93 -7.24
C LEU A 39 -3.57 -0.20 -7.63
N ILE A 40 -2.68 0.04 -8.60
CA ILE A 40 -1.66 -0.92 -9.04
C ILE A 40 -0.71 -1.25 -7.87
N CYS A 41 -0.23 -0.24 -7.15
CA CYS A 41 0.63 -0.47 -5.98
C CYS A 41 -0.02 -1.38 -4.94
N GLY A 42 -1.32 -1.20 -4.69
CA GLY A 42 -2.07 -2.05 -3.76
C GLY A 42 -2.31 -3.47 -4.28
N LEU A 43 -2.71 -3.60 -5.54
CA LEU A 43 -2.98 -4.90 -6.17
C LEU A 43 -1.74 -5.79 -6.24
N PHE A 44 -0.57 -5.21 -6.41
CA PHE A 44 0.67 -5.97 -6.49
C PHE A 44 1.05 -6.65 -5.18
N PHE A 45 0.55 -6.21 -4.02
CA PHE A 45 0.74 -6.94 -2.76
C PHE A 45 -0.02 -8.27 -2.72
N ILE A 46 -1.13 -8.43 -3.45
CA ILE A 46 -1.96 -9.64 -3.41
C ILE A 46 -1.18 -10.90 -3.79
N PRO A 47 -0.44 -10.96 -4.92
CA PRO A 47 0.39 -12.13 -5.25
C PRO A 47 1.46 -12.44 -4.19
N HIS A 48 2.03 -11.42 -3.55
CA HIS A 48 3.05 -11.60 -2.51
C HIS A 48 2.44 -12.16 -1.21
N ILE A 49 1.23 -11.73 -0.86
CA ILE A 49 0.46 -12.31 0.25
C ILE A 49 0.11 -13.78 -0.07
N TYR A 50 -0.43 -14.02 -1.26
CA TYR A 50 -0.80 -15.37 -1.71
C TYR A 50 0.39 -16.33 -1.66
N ALA A 51 1.55 -15.92 -2.18
CA ALA A 51 2.75 -16.75 -2.20
C ALA A 51 3.19 -17.20 -0.80
N LYS A 52 3.06 -16.34 0.23
CA LYS A 52 3.44 -16.67 1.61
C LYS A 52 2.58 -17.77 2.24
N PHE A 53 1.35 -17.95 1.75
CA PHE A 53 0.45 -18.99 2.25
C PHE A 53 0.50 -20.28 1.43
N PHE A 54 0.69 -20.17 0.11
CA PHE A 54 0.45 -21.27 -0.81
C PHE A 54 1.71 -21.74 -1.54
N VAL A 55 2.84 -20.99 -1.44
CA VAL A 55 4.11 -21.36 -2.08
C VAL A 55 5.10 -21.80 -1.01
N PRO A 56 5.45 -23.10 -0.93
CA PRO A 56 6.33 -23.63 0.11
C PRO A 56 7.72 -22.97 0.16
N GLU A 57 8.22 -22.52 -1.01
CA GLU A 57 9.52 -21.86 -1.16
C GLU A 57 9.57 -20.46 -0.54
N ALA A 58 8.42 -19.84 -0.25
CA ALA A 58 8.36 -18.51 0.34
C ALA A 58 9.09 -18.45 1.68
N LEU A 59 8.97 -19.48 2.54
CA LEU A 59 9.71 -19.55 3.80
C LEU A 59 11.22 -19.65 3.57
N GLY A 60 11.64 -20.37 2.52
CA GLY A 60 13.04 -20.51 2.13
C GLY A 60 13.72 -19.17 1.85
N PHE A 61 13.02 -18.21 1.29
CA PHE A 61 13.52 -16.84 1.09
C PHE A 61 13.89 -16.17 2.42
N PHE A 62 13.04 -16.27 3.45
CA PHE A 62 13.30 -15.68 4.76
C PHE A 62 14.48 -16.34 5.47
N VAL A 63 14.64 -17.66 5.28
CA VAL A 63 15.80 -18.41 5.76
C VAL A 63 17.08 -17.93 5.06
N ALA A 64 17.07 -17.81 3.73
CA ALA A 64 18.20 -17.34 2.93
C ALA A 64 18.59 -15.91 3.25
N ALA A 65 17.61 -15.04 3.51
CA ALA A 65 17.81 -13.66 3.95
C ALA A 65 18.29 -13.55 5.41
N LYS A 66 18.39 -14.67 6.15
CA LYS A 66 18.83 -14.79 7.56
C LYS A 66 17.92 -14.08 8.55
N PHE A 67 16.62 -14.02 8.31
CA PHE A 67 15.64 -13.60 9.30
C PHE A 67 15.49 -14.64 10.41
N ARG A 68 15.34 -14.19 11.66
CA ARG A 68 15.18 -15.07 12.83
C ARG A 68 14.10 -14.54 13.78
N PRO A 69 13.03 -15.30 14.06
CA PRO A 69 12.61 -16.56 13.43
C PRO A 69 12.06 -16.31 12.00
N PRO A 70 12.38 -17.13 10.99
CA PRO A 70 11.99 -16.86 9.59
C PRO A 70 10.49 -16.87 9.38
N ALA A 71 9.76 -17.82 9.97
CA ALA A 71 8.30 -17.87 9.88
C ALA A 71 7.62 -16.65 10.53
N GLY A 72 8.12 -16.20 11.68
CA GLY A 72 7.59 -15.01 12.33
C GLY A 72 7.69 -13.76 11.45
N TRP A 73 8.83 -13.55 10.81
CA TRP A 73 9.01 -12.43 9.89
C TRP A 73 8.18 -12.56 8.61
N MET A 74 7.99 -13.80 8.11
CA MET A 74 7.13 -14.07 6.96
C MET A 74 5.67 -13.68 7.26
N TYR A 75 5.13 -14.10 8.41
CA TYR A 75 3.77 -13.74 8.80
C TYR A 75 3.62 -12.26 9.11
N THR A 76 4.62 -11.64 9.75
CA THR A 76 4.63 -10.18 9.97
C THR A 76 4.57 -9.42 8.64
N ALA A 77 5.38 -9.81 7.67
CA ALA A 77 5.33 -9.23 6.33
C ALA A 77 3.95 -9.41 5.68
N CYS A 78 3.35 -10.60 5.82
CA CYS A 78 2.02 -10.89 5.30
C CYS A 78 0.95 -9.95 5.89
N VAL A 79 0.98 -9.73 7.20
CA VAL A 79 0.06 -8.82 7.89
C VAL A 79 0.25 -7.40 7.39
N ILE A 80 1.51 -6.92 7.33
CA ILE A 80 1.81 -5.56 6.83
C ILE A 80 1.30 -5.40 5.40
N GLU A 81 1.64 -6.33 4.49
CA GLU A 81 1.23 -6.29 3.09
C GLU A 81 -0.30 -6.30 2.92
N THR A 82 -1.02 -7.02 3.79
CA THR A 82 -2.48 -7.01 3.80
C THR A 82 -3.04 -5.62 4.14
N PHE A 83 -2.49 -4.96 5.17
CA PHE A 83 -2.88 -3.58 5.49
C PHE A 83 -2.53 -2.61 4.36
N LEU A 84 -1.36 -2.76 3.74
CA LEU A 84 -0.95 -1.93 2.60
C LEU A 84 -1.86 -2.13 1.40
N ALA A 85 -2.20 -3.38 1.06
CA ALA A 85 -3.12 -3.70 -0.02
C ALA A 85 -4.49 -3.05 0.22
N ILE A 86 -5.08 -3.25 1.39
CA ILE A 86 -6.38 -2.66 1.76
C ILE A 86 -6.30 -1.13 1.72
N GLY A 87 -5.30 -0.53 2.35
CA GLY A 87 -5.13 0.92 2.41
C GLY A 87 -5.00 1.57 1.04
N LEU A 88 -4.19 0.97 0.16
CA LEU A 88 -3.97 1.48 -1.19
C LEU A 88 -5.15 1.18 -2.13
N ILE A 89 -5.73 -0.01 -2.10
CA ILE A 89 -6.85 -0.36 -2.99
C ILE A 89 -8.08 0.51 -2.67
N PHE A 90 -8.43 0.61 -1.40
CA PHE A 90 -9.64 1.32 -0.97
C PHE A 90 -9.41 2.79 -0.60
N ALA A 91 -8.21 3.34 -0.85
CA ALA A 91 -7.83 4.71 -0.48
C ALA A 91 -8.06 5.02 1.01
N ILE A 92 -7.86 4.03 1.88
CA ILE A 92 -7.95 4.20 3.33
C ILE A 92 -6.58 4.66 3.83
N LEU A 93 -6.51 5.90 4.37
CA LEU A 93 -5.26 6.52 4.81
C LEU A 93 -4.13 6.42 3.76
N PRO A 94 -4.34 6.87 2.50
CA PRO A 94 -3.43 6.62 1.39
C PRO A 94 -2.02 7.19 1.62
N VAL A 95 -1.89 8.29 2.36
CA VAL A 95 -0.58 8.85 2.78
C VAL A 95 0.18 7.84 3.62
N VAL A 96 -0.47 7.30 4.66
CA VAL A 96 0.15 6.35 5.60
C VAL A 96 0.45 5.04 4.88
N ALA A 97 -0.50 4.50 4.10
CA ALA A 97 -0.31 3.27 3.36
C ALA A 97 0.83 3.40 2.32
N GLY A 98 0.91 4.52 1.60
CA GLY A 98 2.00 4.77 0.66
C GLY A 98 3.36 4.91 1.34
N ALA A 99 3.44 5.67 2.44
CA ALA A 99 4.69 5.85 3.19
C ALA A 99 5.19 4.54 3.82
N LEU A 100 4.30 3.77 4.44
CA LEU A 100 4.64 2.45 4.99
C LEU A 100 5.00 1.45 3.89
N GLY A 101 4.30 1.50 2.74
CA GLY A 101 4.62 0.70 1.56
C GLY A 101 6.03 0.99 1.04
N PHE A 102 6.41 2.26 0.97
CA PHE A 102 7.78 2.67 0.63
C PHE A 102 8.80 2.03 1.56
N VAL A 103 8.65 2.20 2.88
CA VAL A 103 9.59 1.63 3.86
C VAL A 103 9.62 0.10 3.80
N HIS A 104 8.46 -0.55 3.76
CA HIS A 104 8.36 -2.01 3.68
C HIS A 104 9.09 -2.57 2.45
N LEU A 105 8.89 -1.95 1.29
CA LEU A 105 9.51 -2.38 0.04
C LEU A 105 11.02 -2.11 0.00
N LEU A 106 11.53 -1.08 0.68
CA LEU A 106 12.97 -0.90 0.86
C LEU A 106 13.58 -2.02 1.70
N VAL A 107 12.89 -2.44 2.77
CA VAL A 107 13.33 -3.57 3.60
C VAL A 107 13.30 -4.87 2.80
N ALA A 108 12.23 -5.11 2.05
CA ALA A 108 12.12 -6.27 1.15
C ALA A 108 13.20 -6.28 0.08
N GLY A 109 13.45 -5.13 -0.56
CA GLY A 109 14.53 -4.95 -1.54
C GLY A 109 15.91 -5.23 -0.95
N GLY A 110 16.18 -4.77 0.27
CA GLY A 110 17.41 -5.08 1.00
C GLY A 110 17.57 -6.58 1.28
N ALA A 111 16.48 -7.27 1.60
CA ALA A 111 16.49 -8.73 1.77
C ALA A 111 16.77 -9.46 0.45
N VAL A 112 16.11 -9.04 -0.65
CA VAL A 112 16.37 -9.56 -2.00
C VAL A 112 17.82 -9.31 -2.41
N TRP A 113 18.32 -8.08 -2.24
CA TRP A 113 19.71 -7.73 -2.53
C TRP A 113 20.71 -8.63 -1.80
N LYS A 114 20.45 -8.92 -0.54
CA LYS A 114 21.29 -9.82 0.27
C LYS A 114 21.28 -11.26 -0.25
N VAL A 115 20.10 -11.78 -0.63
CA VAL A 115 19.95 -13.14 -1.17
C VAL A 115 20.60 -13.27 -2.54
N THR A 116 20.44 -12.25 -3.40
CA THR A 116 20.96 -12.23 -4.77
C THR A 116 22.43 -11.77 -4.83
N LYS A 117 23.04 -11.43 -3.69
CA LYS A 117 24.41 -10.85 -3.59
C LYS A 117 24.58 -9.60 -4.47
N GLY A 118 23.56 -8.76 -4.51
CA GLY A 118 23.55 -7.52 -5.26
C GLY A 118 23.44 -7.67 -6.78
N LYS A 119 23.13 -8.86 -7.29
CA LYS A 119 22.96 -9.06 -8.72
C LYS A 119 21.66 -8.39 -9.20
N TRP A 120 21.76 -7.70 -10.33
CA TRP A 120 20.63 -7.15 -11.04
C TRP A 120 19.90 -8.28 -11.77
N LEU A 121 18.64 -8.53 -11.42
CA LEU A 121 17.85 -9.67 -11.91
C LEU A 121 16.49 -9.21 -12.45
N TRP A 122 16.50 -8.18 -13.28
CA TRP A 122 15.30 -7.55 -13.83
C TRP A 122 14.32 -8.51 -14.54
N ASN A 123 14.83 -9.61 -15.10
CA ASN A 123 14.06 -10.62 -15.83
C ASN A 123 13.33 -11.64 -14.95
N ILE A 124 13.68 -11.74 -13.65
CA ILE A 124 13.06 -12.69 -12.70
C ILE A 124 12.63 -12.06 -11.39
N GLY A 125 12.71 -10.73 -11.29
CA GLY A 125 12.30 -9.99 -10.09
C GLY A 125 13.43 -9.86 -9.05
N GLY A 126 14.41 -9.00 -9.33
CA GLY A 126 15.47 -8.64 -8.40
C GLY A 126 15.08 -7.52 -7.43
N TYR A 127 16.06 -6.99 -6.69
CA TYR A 127 15.85 -5.89 -5.75
C TYR A 127 15.43 -4.58 -6.42
N GLU A 128 15.76 -4.39 -7.70
CA GLU A 128 15.37 -3.25 -8.53
C GLU A 128 13.85 -3.12 -8.67
N TYR A 129 13.13 -4.26 -8.73
CA TYR A 129 11.69 -4.29 -8.74
C TYR A 129 11.10 -3.71 -7.43
N CYS A 130 11.65 -4.14 -6.30
CA CYS A 130 11.24 -3.61 -4.99
C CYS A 130 11.51 -2.11 -4.89
N LEU A 131 12.66 -1.64 -5.40
CA LEU A 131 13.02 -0.23 -5.38
C LEU A 131 12.07 0.62 -6.24
N PHE A 132 11.79 0.16 -7.47
CA PHE A 132 10.85 0.86 -8.36
C PHE A 132 9.46 0.96 -7.70
N TRP A 133 8.96 -0.14 -7.17
CA TRP A 133 7.66 -0.16 -6.51
C TRP A 133 7.63 0.68 -5.23
N ALA A 134 8.72 0.70 -4.46
CA ALA A 134 8.86 1.60 -3.31
C ALA A 134 8.72 3.07 -3.74
N ILE A 135 9.40 3.49 -4.81
CA ILE A 135 9.28 4.85 -5.35
C ILE A 135 7.84 5.16 -5.77
N CYS A 136 7.15 4.22 -6.40
CA CYS A 136 5.73 4.39 -6.76
C CYS A 136 4.86 4.62 -5.51
N CYS A 137 5.08 3.85 -4.44
CA CYS A 137 4.38 4.05 -3.17
C CYS A 137 4.69 5.42 -2.54
N LEU A 138 5.94 5.88 -2.62
CA LEU A 138 6.34 7.21 -2.16
C LEU A 138 5.62 8.32 -2.94
N VAL A 139 5.58 8.22 -4.27
CA VAL A 139 4.85 9.19 -5.13
C VAL A 139 3.38 9.25 -4.74
N VAL A 140 2.74 8.11 -4.48
CA VAL A 140 1.35 8.06 -3.98
C VAL A 140 1.24 8.80 -2.64
N ALA A 141 2.13 8.52 -1.68
CA ALA A 141 2.10 9.18 -0.38
C ALA A 141 2.27 10.71 -0.50
N MET A 142 3.22 11.16 -1.31
CA MET A 142 3.48 12.58 -1.54
C MET A 142 2.28 13.30 -2.16
N TYR A 143 1.67 12.72 -3.18
CA TYR A 143 0.50 13.29 -3.82
C TYR A 143 -0.66 13.48 -2.84
N TYR A 144 -1.00 12.42 -2.08
CA TYR A 144 -2.09 12.49 -1.10
C TYR A 144 -1.77 13.35 0.13
N ALA A 145 -0.49 13.64 0.37
CA ALA A 145 -0.05 14.62 1.37
C ALA A 145 -0.12 16.08 0.86
N GLY A 146 -0.49 16.30 -0.41
CA GLY A 146 -0.57 17.63 -1.00
C GLY A 146 0.78 18.18 -1.47
N TRP A 147 1.76 17.31 -1.74
CA TRP A 147 3.09 17.69 -2.24
C TRP A 147 3.25 17.48 -3.76
N GLY A 148 2.15 17.20 -4.45
CA GLY A 148 2.10 16.94 -5.89
C GLY A 148 1.18 17.89 -6.65
#